data_b1742ac4aaec0240bb39fa6e93a73a73
#
_entry.id   b1742ac4aaec0240bb39fa6e93a73a73
#
_cell.length_a   1.000
_cell.length_b   1.000
_cell.length_c   1.000
_cell.angle_alpha   90.00
_cell.angle_beta   90.00
_cell.angle_gamma   90.00
#
_symmetry.space_group_name_H-M   'P 1'
#
loop_
_entity.id
_entity.type
_entity.pdbx_description
1 polymer ?
#
loop_
_entity_poly.entity_id
_entity_poly.type
_entity_poly.pdbx_seq_one_letter_code
_entity_poly.pdbx_strand_id
1 'polypeptide(L)'
;MKKTKSKKVRRRIVVRNSPIHGRGVFALRPIPKGTRVIEYKGKLITDKEADRRFGRLHENSSHTMLFSVDDNLVIDATRRGNSARWINHSCAPNCDIEEENHRVFIEARRDIRAGEELVYDYNLQIGEKHTKKAKKDHACLCGAKRCRGTMLGEDE
;
A
#
# COMPACT_ATOMS: atom_id res chain seq x y z
N MET A 1 -6.27 -38.87 24.25
CA MET A 1 -6.01 -37.92 23.12
C MET A 1 -5.95 -36.50 23.67
N LYS A 2 -4.77 -35.91 23.67
CA LYS A 2 -4.61 -34.49 24.05
C LYS A 2 -5.06 -33.64 22.88
N LYS A 3 -6.18 -32.92 23.01
CA LYS A 3 -6.60 -31.90 22.07
C LYS A 3 -5.55 -30.78 22.08
N THR A 4 -4.73 -30.71 21.06
CA THR A 4 -3.87 -29.55 20.78
C THR A 4 -4.77 -28.35 20.60
N LYS A 5 -4.81 -27.46 21.60
CA LYS A 5 -5.45 -26.14 21.44
C LYS A 5 -4.73 -25.39 20.33
N SER A 6 -5.39 -25.26 19.18
CA SER A 6 -4.96 -24.36 18.11
C SER A 6 -4.70 -23.00 18.75
N LYS A 7 -3.45 -22.54 18.72
CA LYS A 7 -3.10 -21.18 19.14
C LYS A 7 -3.83 -20.22 18.22
N LYS A 8 -4.90 -19.59 18.70
CA LYS A 8 -5.63 -18.55 18.00
C LYS A 8 -4.61 -17.48 17.61
N VAL A 9 -4.30 -17.38 16.30
CA VAL A 9 -3.35 -16.37 15.81
C VAL A 9 -3.90 -15.00 16.21
N ARG A 10 -3.21 -14.32 17.12
CA ARG A 10 -3.62 -13.00 17.58
C ARG A 10 -3.55 -12.02 16.41
N ARG A 11 -4.67 -11.35 16.16
CA ARG A 11 -4.76 -10.30 15.14
C ARG A 11 -3.70 -9.24 15.40
N ARG A 12 -2.95 -8.89 14.38
CA ARG A 12 -1.80 -7.98 14.46
C ARG A 12 -2.13 -6.55 14.02
N ILE A 13 -3.08 -6.42 13.11
CA ILE A 13 -3.48 -5.16 12.47
C ILE A 13 -4.99 -5.00 12.45
N VAL A 14 -5.45 -3.76 12.29
CA VAL A 14 -6.87 -3.40 12.21
C VAL A 14 -7.05 -2.24 11.23
N VAL A 15 -8.19 -2.22 10.55
CA VAL A 15 -8.62 -1.10 9.69
C VAL A 15 -9.44 -0.10 10.53
N ARG A 16 -9.08 1.18 10.45
CA ARG A 16 -9.77 2.29 11.13
C ARG A 16 -9.78 3.52 10.24
N ASN A 17 -10.55 4.54 10.61
CA ASN A 17 -10.42 5.85 9.99
C ASN A 17 -9.02 6.42 10.20
N SER A 18 -8.45 7.00 9.15
CA SER A 18 -7.10 7.53 9.14
C SER A 18 -7.09 9.05 9.15
N PRO A 19 -6.18 9.70 9.92
CA PRO A 19 -5.97 11.13 9.84
C PRO A 19 -5.29 11.55 8.52
N ILE A 20 -4.67 10.62 7.79
CA ILE A 20 -4.03 10.89 6.50
C ILE A 20 -5.08 10.97 5.40
N HIS A 21 -5.84 9.90 5.22
CA HIS A 21 -6.89 9.82 4.21
C HIS A 21 -7.81 8.62 4.47
N GLY A 22 -9.11 8.82 4.40
CA GLY A 22 -10.14 7.79 4.48
C GLY A 22 -9.89 6.75 5.57
N ARG A 23 -9.74 5.48 5.18
CA ARG A 23 -9.34 4.39 6.05
C ARG A 23 -7.84 4.18 6.03
N GLY A 24 -7.31 3.62 7.09
CA GLY A 24 -5.93 3.20 7.22
C GLY A 24 -5.83 1.87 7.97
N VAL A 25 -4.63 1.34 8.01
CA VAL A 25 -4.30 0.10 8.72
C VAL A 25 -3.40 0.45 9.90
N PHE A 26 -3.75 -0.03 11.07
CA PHE A 26 -3.07 0.31 12.34
C PHE A 26 -2.57 -0.96 13.02
N ALA A 27 -1.41 -0.84 13.67
CA ALA A 27 -0.87 -1.91 14.49
C ALA A 27 -1.68 -2.05 15.78
N LEU A 28 -2.17 -3.25 16.09
CA LEU A 28 -2.83 -3.57 17.37
C LEU A 28 -1.83 -3.85 18.48
N ARG A 29 -0.60 -4.22 18.12
CA ARG A 29 0.50 -4.54 19.02
C ARG A 29 1.81 -4.21 18.35
N PRO A 30 2.94 -4.14 19.08
CA PRO A 30 4.24 -3.88 18.49
C PRO A 30 4.58 -4.88 17.38
N ILE A 31 5.10 -4.36 16.27
CA ILE A 31 5.54 -5.16 15.12
C ILE A 31 7.04 -4.94 14.97
N PRO A 32 7.88 -5.97 15.18
CA PRO A 32 9.32 -5.85 15.03
C PRO A 32 9.75 -5.55 13.59
N LYS A 33 10.83 -4.79 13.42
CA LYS A 33 11.51 -4.61 12.14
C LYS A 33 11.74 -5.93 11.44
N GLY A 34 11.52 -5.98 10.13
CA GLY A 34 11.70 -7.16 9.28
C GLY A 34 10.52 -8.13 9.30
N THR A 35 9.48 -7.86 10.07
CA THR A 35 8.27 -8.69 10.08
C THR A 35 7.51 -8.52 8.76
N ARG A 36 7.22 -9.62 8.10
CA ARG A 36 6.28 -9.67 6.97
C ARG A 36 4.86 -9.60 7.53
N VAL A 37 4.22 -8.44 7.41
CA VAL A 37 2.97 -8.12 8.10
C VAL A 37 1.76 -8.71 7.39
N ILE A 38 1.67 -8.49 6.09
CA ILE A 38 0.52 -8.89 5.26
C ILE A 38 0.93 -8.94 3.79
N GLU A 39 0.29 -9.82 3.03
CA GLU A 39 0.36 -9.81 1.57
C GLU A 39 -0.67 -8.83 0.99
N TYR A 40 -0.27 -8.05 0.00
CA TYR A 40 -1.19 -7.23 -0.79
C TYR A 40 -1.94 -8.13 -1.77
N LYS A 41 -3.15 -8.52 -1.41
CA LYS A 41 -3.96 -9.45 -2.19
C LYS A 41 -4.92 -8.73 -3.13
N GLY A 42 -5.18 -9.38 -4.25
CA GLY A 42 -6.14 -8.97 -5.25
C GLY A 42 -6.10 -9.91 -6.43
N LYS A 43 -6.95 -9.63 -7.42
CA LYS A 43 -6.93 -10.37 -8.68
C LYS A 43 -5.78 -9.88 -9.55
N LEU A 44 -4.93 -10.79 -9.99
CA LEU A 44 -3.86 -10.47 -10.94
C LEU A 44 -4.46 -10.31 -12.34
N ILE A 45 -4.28 -9.14 -12.93
CA ILE A 45 -4.75 -8.77 -14.27
C ILE A 45 -3.62 -8.21 -15.11
N THR A 46 -3.82 -8.14 -16.42
CA THR A 46 -2.86 -7.47 -17.31
C THR A 46 -3.03 -5.95 -17.29
N ASP A 47 -1.99 -5.22 -17.64
CA ASP A 47 -2.07 -3.76 -17.85
C ASP A 47 -3.19 -3.39 -18.82
N LYS A 48 -3.32 -4.14 -19.93
CA LYS A 48 -4.40 -3.93 -20.91
C LYS A 48 -5.79 -4.06 -20.28
N GLU A 49 -5.98 -5.03 -19.40
CA GLU A 49 -7.24 -5.21 -18.72
C GLU A 49 -7.49 -4.10 -17.69
N ALA A 50 -6.45 -3.65 -16.99
CA ALA A 50 -6.53 -2.51 -16.09
C ALA A 50 -6.92 -1.23 -16.86
N ASP A 51 -6.30 -0.96 -18.00
CA ASP A 51 -6.64 0.16 -18.87
C ASP A 51 -8.08 0.09 -19.36
N ARG A 52 -8.54 -1.08 -19.75
CA ARG A 52 -9.91 -1.30 -20.23
C ARG A 52 -10.95 -1.06 -19.14
N ARG A 53 -10.68 -1.47 -17.90
CA ARG A 53 -11.64 -1.39 -16.78
C ARG A 53 -11.65 -0.03 -16.10
N PHE A 54 -10.47 0.54 -15.92
CA PHE A 54 -10.27 1.74 -15.12
C PHE A 54 -9.90 2.95 -15.99
N GLY A 55 -9.62 2.72 -17.27
CA GLY A 55 -9.13 3.72 -18.21
C GLY A 55 -7.77 4.26 -17.78
N ARG A 56 -7.29 5.32 -18.42
CA ARG A 56 -6.07 6.01 -17.99
C ARG A 56 -6.22 6.69 -16.62
N LEU A 57 -7.43 6.69 -16.06
CA LEU A 57 -7.69 7.18 -14.72
C LEU A 57 -6.94 6.40 -13.64
N HIS A 58 -6.62 5.11 -13.87
CA HIS A 58 -5.84 4.36 -12.91
C HIS A 58 -4.40 4.87 -12.78
N GLU A 59 -3.83 5.41 -13.86
CA GLU A 59 -2.52 6.06 -13.83
C GLU A 59 -2.55 7.43 -13.14
N ASN A 60 -3.71 8.09 -13.15
CA ASN A 60 -3.90 9.44 -12.64
C ASN A 60 -4.69 9.52 -11.33
N SER A 61 -5.12 8.40 -10.77
CA SER A 61 -5.88 8.38 -9.53
C SER A 61 -5.00 8.02 -8.34
N SER A 62 -4.93 8.90 -7.36
CA SER A 62 -4.26 8.67 -6.08
C SER A 62 -4.98 7.65 -5.17
N HIS A 63 -6.13 7.14 -5.59
CA HIS A 63 -7.01 6.26 -4.80
C HIS A 63 -7.30 4.94 -5.49
N THR A 64 -6.45 4.53 -6.42
CA THR A 64 -6.58 3.22 -7.03
C THR A 64 -6.15 2.14 -6.05
N MET A 65 -6.95 1.09 -5.94
CA MET A 65 -6.58 -0.13 -5.26
C MET A 65 -5.88 -1.08 -6.24
N LEU A 66 -4.98 -0.52 -7.05
CA LEU A 66 -4.20 -1.21 -8.06
C LEU A 66 -2.73 -1.14 -7.68
N PHE A 67 -2.04 -2.25 -7.81
CA PHE A 67 -0.62 -2.35 -7.54
C PHE A 67 0.10 -2.96 -8.75
N SER A 68 0.98 -2.18 -9.39
CA SER A 68 1.80 -2.69 -10.50
C SER A 68 2.87 -3.64 -9.97
N VAL A 69 2.91 -4.86 -10.51
CA VAL A 69 3.82 -5.93 -10.06
C VAL A 69 5.04 -6.04 -10.96
N ASP A 70 4.83 -5.94 -12.25
CA ASP A 70 5.88 -5.86 -13.26
C ASP A 70 5.35 -5.09 -14.49
N ASP A 71 6.12 -5.05 -15.57
CA ASP A 71 5.81 -4.24 -16.75
C ASP A 71 4.44 -4.50 -17.38
N ASN A 72 3.82 -5.65 -17.10
CA ASN A 72 2.58 -6.08 -17.75
C ASN A 72 1.47 -6.54 -16.81
N LEU A 73 1.74 -6.61 -15.50
CA LEU A 73 0.83 -7.18 -14.52
C LEU A 73 0.48 -6.20 -13.41
N VAL A 74 -0.78 -6.23 -13.01
CA VAL A 74 -1.34 -5.38 -11.95
C VAL A 74 -2.16 -6.23 -11.00
N ILE A 75 -2.04 -6.00 -9.72
CA ILE A 75 -2.95 -6.57 -8.71
C ILE A 75 -4.12 -5.61 -8.55
N ASP A 76 -5.31 -6.08 -8.84
CA ASP A 76 -6.58 -5.37 -8.63
C ASP A 76 -7.17 -5.78 -7.27
N ALA A 77 -6.95 -4.97 -6.26
CA ALA A 77 -7.45 -5.21 -4.89
C ALA A 77 -8.92 -4.84 -4.70
N THR A 78 -9.60 -4.31 -5.71
CA THR A 78 -11.06 -4.16 -5.69
C THR A 78 -11.77 -5.52 -5.77
N ARG A 79 -11.03 -6.53 -6.22
CA ARG A 79 -11.48 -7.92 -6.31
C ARG A 79 -10.55 -8.83 -5.54
N ARG A 80 -11.10 -9.68 -4.66
CA ARG A 80 -10.33 -10.61 -3.83
C ARG A 80 -9.24 -9.94 -2.99
N GLY A 81 -9.37 -8.64 -2.74
CA GLY A 81 -8.47 -7.87 -1.91
C GLY A 81 -8.63 -8.18 -0.42
N ASN A 82 -7.70 -7.69 0.36
CA ASN A 82 -7.74 -7.75 1.81
C ASN A 82 -7.47 -6.38 2.42
N SER A 83 -7.24 -6.30 3.73
CA SER A 83 -7.03 -5.02 4.42
C SER A 83 -5.78 -4.26 3.96
N ALA A 84 -4.80 -4.91 3.30
CA ALA A 84 -3.61 -4.22 2.77
C ALA A 84 -3.96 -3.09 1.79
N ARG A 85 -5.08 -3.20 1.08
CA ARG A 85 -5.57 -2.15 0.16
C ARG A 85 -5.84 -0.80 0.84
N TRP A 86 -6.03 -0.78 2.16
CA TRP A 86 -6.30 0.43 2.94
C TRP A 86 -5.03 1.08 3.50
N ILE A 87 -3.85 0.49 3.30
CA ILE A 87 -2.61 1.09 3.76
C ILE A 87 -2.35 2.38 2.99
N ASN A 88 -2.21 3.48 3.72
CA ASN A 88 -1.97 4.79 3.12
C ASN A 88 -0.50 5.01 2.75
N HIS A 89 -0.27 6.00 1.90
CA HIS A 89 1.05 6.49 1.53
C HIS A 89 1.64 7.37 2.63
N SER A 90 2.96 7.30 2.80
CA SER A 90 3.74 8.32 3.49
C SER A 90 5.11 8.51 2.82
N CYS A 91 5.58 9.76 2.81
CA CYS A 91 6.95 10.10 2.42
C CYS A 91 7.99 9.71 3.49
N ALA A 92 7.53 9.36 4.70
CA ALA A 92 8.33 8.82 5.80
C ALA A 92 7.75 7.46 6.23
N PRO A 93 7.92 6.41 5.39
CA PRO A 93 7.24 5.13 5.60
C PRO A 93 7.82 4.34 6.77
N ASN A 94 6.97 3.52 7.40
CA ASN A 94 7.37 2.50 8.36
C ASN A 94 7.31 1.08 7.78
N CYS A 95 6.84 0.94 6.56
CA CYS A 95 6.82 -0.31 5.82
C CYS A 95 7.53 -0.20 4.48
N ASP A 96 8.08 -1.32 4.05
CA ASP A 96 8.63 -1.54 2.71
C ASP A 96 7.77 -2.54 1.94
N ILE A 97 7.96 -2.56 0.64
CA ILE A 97 7.32 -3.49 -0.28
C ILE A 97 8.35 -4.51 -0.75
N GLU A 98 8.01 -5.78 -0.62
CA GLU A 98 8.79 -6.89 -1.15
C GLU A 98 7.98 -7.66 -2.20
N GLU A 99 8.54 -7.82 -3.37
CA GLU A 99 7.95 -8.62 -4.45
C GLU A 99 8.63 -9.98 -4.55
N GLU A 100 7.82 -11.01 -4.69
CA GLU A 100 8.28 -12.38 -4.84
C GLU A 100 7.27 -13.17 -5.70
N ASN A 101 7.70 -13.64 -6.87
CA ASN A 101 6.85 -14.43 -7.78
C ASN A 101 5.49 -13.79 -8.10
N HIS A 102 5.47 -12.52 -8.46
CA HIS A 102 4.27 -11.71 -8.72
C HIS A 102 3.36 -11.52 -7.49
N ARG A 103 3.87 -11.81 -6.31
CA ARG A 103 3.20 -11.55 -5.03
C ARG A 103 3.86 -10.35 -4.36
N VAL A 104 3.07 -9.56 -3.67
CA VAL A 104 3.51 -8.35 -2.99
C VAL A 104 3.28 -8.48 -1.50
N PHE A 105 4.33 -8.24 -0.72
CA PHE A 105 4.29 -8.32 0.73
C PHE A 105 4.64 -6.98 1.36
N ILE A 106 3.94 -6.65 2.41
CA ILE A 106 4.21 -5.46 3.23
C ILE A 106 5.06 -5.90 4.42
N GLU A 107 6.25 -5.32 4.56
CA GLU A 107 7.20 -5.65 5.63
C GLU A 107 7.51 -4.43 6.50
N ALA A 108 7.68 -4.65 7.78
CA ALA A 108 8.07 -3.58 8.71
C ALA A 108 9.51 -3.14 8.44
N ARG A 109 9.70 -1.89 8.05
CA ARG A 109 10.99 -1.25 7.78
C ARG A 109 11.76 -0.92 9.05
N ARG A 110 11.02 -0.67 10.12
CA ARG A 110 11.50 -0.41 11.48
C ARG A 110 10.55 -1.04 12.49
N ASP A 111 10.87 -0.98 13.76
CA ASP A 111 9.91 -1.34 14.80
C ASP A 111 8.70 -0.40 14.73
N ILE A 112 7.51 -0.97 14.75
CA ILE A 112 6.23 -0.25 14.71
C ILE A 112 5.56 -0.42 16.07
N ARG A 113 5.15 0.68 16.69
CA ARG A 113 4.47 0.66 17.98
C ARG A 113 3.00 0.31 17.84
N ALA A 114 2.42 -0.27 18.88
CA ALA A 114 0.97 -0.41 18.96
C ALA A 114 0.29 0.95 18.76
N GLY A 115 -0.75 0.99 17.92
CA GLY A 115 -1.48 2.20 17.58
C GLY A 115 -0.91 3.03 16.43
N GLU A 116 0.30 2.75 15.95
CA GLU A 116 0.84 3.42 14.75
C GLU A 116 0.09 2.98 13.50
N GLU A 117 -0.13 3.90 12.57
CA GLU A 117 -0.62 3.60 11.23
C GLU A 117 0.52 3.02 10.39
N LEU A 118 0.22 1.90 9.69
CA LEU A 118 1.12 1.35 8.70
C LEU A 118 1.05 2.18 7.43
N VAL A 119 2.21 2.57 6.93
CA VAL A 119 2.34 3.39 5.71
C VAL A 119 3.54 2.93 4.90
N TYR A 120 3.44 3.01 3.59
CA TYR A 120 4.57 2.81 2.69
C TYR A 120 4.61 3.90 1.62
N ASP A 121 5.76 4.07 1.00
CA ASP A 121 5.89 5.01 -0.12
C ASP A 121 5.31 4.36 -1.37
N TYR A 122 4.24 4.93 -1.89
CA TYR A 122 3.60 4.43 -3.10
C TYR A 122 4.50 4.55 -4.33
N ASN A 123 5.42 5.53 -4.33
CA ASN A 123 6.33 5.77 -5.44
C ASN A 123 5.61 5.73 -6.79
N LEU A 124 4.49 6.43 -6.89
CA LEU A 124 3.61 6.37 -8.06
C LEU A 124 4.35 6.87 -9.30
N GLN A 125 4.22 6.09 -10.37
CA GLN A 125 4.73 6.43 -11.70
C GLN A 125 3.54 6.60 -12.65
N ILE A 126 3.51 7.69 -13.38
CA ILE A 126 2.39 8.04 -14.28
C ILE A 126 2.73 7.93 -15.77
N GLY A 127 3.92 7.41 -16.10
CA GLY A 127 4.34 7.19 -17.50
C GLY A 127 4.60 8.46 -18.30
N GLU A 128 4.56 9.62 -17.66
CA GLU A 128 4.81 10.91 -18.26
C GLU A 128 5.56 11.83 -17.29
N LYS A 129 6.06 12.96 -17.80
CA LYS A 129 6.79 13.91 -16.94
C LYS A 129 5.92 14.43 -15.79
N HIS A 130 6.49 14.48 -14.60
CA HIS A 130 5.82 14.94 -13.39
C HIS A 130 5.68 16.47 -13.36
N THR A 131 4.68 17.00 -14.04
CA THR A 131 4.34 18.43 -14.05
C THR A 131 3.86 18.91 -12.66
N LYS A 132 3.84 20.23 -12.46
CA LYS A 132 3.25 20.81 -11.22
C LYS A 132 1.79 20.40 -11.04
N LYS A 133 1.03 20.30 -12.14
CA LYS A 133 -0.35 19.81 -12.11
C LYS A 133 -0.43 18.36 -11.68
N ALA A 134 0.38 17.47 -12.27
CA ALA A 134 0.41 16.06 -11.91
C ALA A 134 0.77 15.86 -10.42
N LYS A 135 1.77 16.59 -9.91
CA LYS A 135 2.14 16.57 -8.49
C LYS A 135 1.01 17.02 -7.58
N LYS A 136 0.23 18.00 -7.99
CA LYS A 136 -0.94 18.50 -7.25
C LYS A 136 -2.10 17.52 -7.29
N ASP A 137 -2.35 16.90 -8.45
CA ASP A 137 -3.40 15.88 -8.59
C ASP A 137 -3.14 14.65 -7.75
N HIS A 138 -1.86 14.39 -7.42
CA HIS A 138 -1.41 13.32 -6.54
C HIS A 138 -0.82 13.86 -5.21
N ALA A 139 -1.45 14.89 -4.67
CA ALA A 139 -0.98 15.54 -3.44
C ALA A 139 -0.87 14.56 -2.28
N CYS A 140 0.22 14.67 -1.51
CA CYS A 140 0.44 13.88 -0.31
C CYS A 140 -0.06 14.59 0.94
N LEU A 141 -0.77 13.86 1.79
CA LEU A 141 -1.33 14.32 3.05
C LEU A 141 -0.68 13.62 4.27
N CYS A 142 0.51 13.03 4.11
CA CYS A 142 1.12 12.20 5.14
C CYS A 142 1.53 12.95 6.41
N GLY A 143 1.68 14.27 6.36
CA GLY A 143 2.06 15.10 7.51
C GLY A 143 3.51 14.96 7.97
N ALA A 144 4.38 14.23 7.24
CA ALA A 144 5.79 14.09 7.59
C ALA A 144 6.56 15.41 7.46
N LYS A 145 7.59 15.60 8.29
CA LYS A 145 8.43 16.81 8.24
C LYS A 145 9.09 17.05 6.88
N ARG A 146 9.48 15.94 6.19
CA ARG A 146 10.10 15.94 4.87
C ARG A 146 9.15 15.42 3.81
N CYS A 147 7.87 15.76 3.91
CA CYS A 147 6.90 15.40 2.90
C CYS A 147 7.26 16.02 1.56
N ARG A 148 7.26 15.22 0.49
CA ARG A 148 7.50 15.69 -0.88
C ARG A 148 6.34 16.54 -1.43
N GLY A 149 5.20 16.54 -0.76
CA GLY A 149 3.98 17.19 -1.22
C GLY A 149 3.20 16.40 -2.27
N THR A 150 3.76 15.30 -2.74
CA THR A 150 3.14 14.43 -3.74
C THR A 150 3.44 12.96 -3.46
N MET A 151 2.51 12.07 -3.86
CA MET A 151 2.70 10.61 -3.83
C MET A 151 3.47 10.09 -5.05
N LEU A 152 3.73 10.95 -6.04
CA LEU A 152 4.56 10.58 -7.18
C LEU A 152 6.00 10.31 -6.73
N GLY A 153 6.62 9.30 -7.33
CA GLY A 153 8.02 9.03 -7.21
C GLY A 153 8.89 10.08 -7.92
N GLU A 154 10.19 9.82 -8.01
CA GLU A 154 11.10 10.67 -8.79
C GLU A 154 10.81 10.51 -10.29
N ASP A 155 10.99 11.57 -11.05
CA ASP A 155 10.97 11.52 -12.52
C ASP A 155 12.12 10.64 -13.02
N GLU A 156 11.81 9.68 -13.91
CA GLU A 156 12.83 8.91 -14.63
C GLU A 156 13.44 9.73 -15.76
#